data_d5e1025a7726de32ccb16ca7b9b3a2ec
#
_entry.id   d5e1025a7726de32ccb16ca7b9b3a2ec
#
_cell.length_a   1.000
_cell.length_b   1.000
_cell.length_c   1.000
_cell.angle_alpha   90.00
_cell.angle_beta   90.00
_cell.angle_gamma   90.00
#
_symmetry.space_group_name_H-M   'P 1'
#
loop_
_entity.id
_entity.type
_entity.pdbx_description
1 polymer ?
#
loop_
_entity_poly.entity_id
_entity_poly.type
_entity_poly.pdbx_seq_one_letter_code
_entity_poly.pdbx_strand_id
1 'polypeptide(L)'
;MILTYKEILDKKLSINSYLWPNEFDPYEFIKTIVKAEIKNIGLHTEFIERFGINKLKQELTLNKINVTSLNSIGYFTDPKYFNENNKILSYAKILKPEYVCVISGGIKGGPNPLSKLYTCNKSVLNISQIRKDSSLKIKELFEKASSLNVNLGLEPIGSWEILKKGHFNSISSCLKFLKNNNHKLIIDLYHSFSDDDLDLFLKNSKKLGLLQFSNINFDKDFRPSGRRNINVIREENDLDITRYLKYIFNRKDNTKVEFEIFPHDLKGNDPKKIIMNLKDNILKLFI
;
A
#
# COMPACT_ATOMS: atom_id res chain seq x y z
N MET A 1 22.40 15.41 -1.31
CA MET A 1 23.21 14.44 -0.53
C MET A 1 22.87 13.07 -1.09
N ILE A 2 23.85 12.35 -1.59
CA ILE A 2 23.63 10.98 -2.11
C ILE A 2 23.56 10.04 -0.91
N LEU A 3 22.48 9.28 -0.78
CA LEU A 3 22.32 8.29 0.31
C LEU A 3 23.34 7.16 0.12
N THR A 4 23.88 6.67 1.22
CA THR A 4 24.68 5.43 1.20
C THR A 4 23.77 4.22 1.03
N TYR A 5 24.29 3.10 0.58
CA TYR A 5 23.57 1.82 0.47
C TYR A 5 22.89 1.43 1.78
N LYS A 6 23.60 1.58 2.90
CA LYS A 6 23.06 1.32 4.22
C LYS A 6 21.87 2.23 4.55
N GLU A 7 21.97 3.51 4.23
CA GLU A 7 20.86 4.45 4.47
C GLU A 7 19.63 4.13 3.62
N ILE A 8 19.81 3.64 2.39
CA ILE A 8 18.70 3.20 1.55
C ILE A 8 17.96 2.04 2.20
N LEU A 9 18.68 1.01 2.63
CA LEU A 9 18.11 -0.18 3.27
C LEU A 9 17.48 0.13 4.64
N ASP A 10 18.16 0.94 5.43
CA ASP A 10 17.72 1.28 6.80
C ASP A 10 16.54 2.26 6.81
N LYS A 11 16.54 3.26 5.92
CA LYS A 11 15.65 4.41 6.03
C LYS A 11 14.61 4.51 4.92
N LYS A 12 14.85 3.92 3.74
CA LYS A 12 14.03 4.18 2.56
C LYS A 12 13.31 2.96 2.01
N LEU A 13 13.94 1.78 1.97
CA LEU A 13 13.34 0.59 1.39
C LEU A 13 12.49 -0.17 2.39
N SER A 14 11.30 -0.53 1.99
CA SER A 14 10.34 -1.39 2.70
C SER A 14 9.87 -2.54 1.81
N ILE A 15 9.56 -3.68 2.41
CA ILE A 15 8.97 -4.84 1.73
C ILE A 15 7.62 -5.15 2.35
N ASN A 16 6.57 -5.23 1.53
CA ASN A 16 5.25 -5.58 2.02
C ASN A 16 5.10 -7.10 2.18
N SER A 17 4.51 -7.52 3.29
CA SER A 17 4.27 -8.93 3.62
C SER A 17 3.27 -9.63 2.70
N TYR A 18 2.56 -8.90 1.83
CA TYR A 18 1.75 -9.54 0.76
C TYR A 18 2.59 -10.44 -0.13
N LEU A 19 3.88 -10.12 -0.33
CA LEU A 19 4.82 -10.98 -1.06
C LEU A 19 4.91 -12.41 -0.49
N TRP A 20 4.57 -12.62 0.79
CA TRP A 20 4.81 -13.88 1.49
C TRP A 20 3.58 -14.78 1.45
N PRO A 21 3.60 -15.90 0.68
CA PRO A 21 2.47 -16.79 0.54
C PRO A 21 2.05 -17.43 1.87
N ASN A 22 0.77 -17.78 1.99
CA ASN A 22 0.20 -18.32 3.22
C ASN A 22 0.72 -19.70 3.61
N GLU A 23 1.19 -20.48 2.65
CA GLU A 23 1.81 -21.78 2.84
C GLU A 23 3.23 -21.73 3.44
N PHE A 24 3.87 -20.54 3.43
CA PHE A 24 5.20 -20.37 4.00
C PHE A 24 5.14 -19.91 5.47
N ASP A 25 6.09 -20.38 6.29
CA ASP A 25 6.22 -19.93 7.66
C ASP A 25 6.48 -18.41 7.71
N PRO A 26 5.64 -17.62 8.43
CA PRO A 26 5.82 -16.18 8.52
C PRO A 26 7.11 -15.76 9.25
N TYR A 27 7.70 -16.62 10.09
CA TYR A 27 9.03 -16.36 10.69
C TYR A 27 10.13 -16.31 9.65
N GLU A 28 10.05 -17.09 8.58
CA GLU A 28 11.02 -17.07 7.49
C GLU A 28 11.00 -15.74 6.72
N PHE A 29 9.85 -15.04 6.67
CA PHE A 29 9.81 -13.69 6.14
C PHE A 29 10.71 -12.75 6.95
N ILE A 30 10.55 -12.73 8.27
CA ILE A 30 11.36 -11.86 9.16
C ILE A 30 12.85 -12.21 9.04
N LYS A 31 13.22 -13.50 9.04
CA LYS A 31 14.60 -13.93 8.83
C LYS A 31 15.16 -13.46 7.49
N THR A 32 14.34 -13.51 6.44
CA THR A 32 14.75 -13.06 5.11
C THR A 32 14.97 -11.55 5.08
N ILE A 33 14.10 -10.77 5.69
CA ILE A 33 14.24 -9.31 5.83
C ILE A 33 15.52 -8.96 6.60
N VAL A 34 15.80 -9.65 7.71
CA VAL A 34 17.03 -9.47 8.49
C VAL A 34 18.26 -9.81 7.65
N LYS A 35 18.25 -10.93 6.91
CA LYS A 35 19.34 -11.33 6.02
C LYS A 35 19.58 -10.34 4.88
N ALA A 36 18.50 -9.74 4.38
CA ALA A 36 18.59 -8.68 3.37
C ALA A 36 19.05 -7.33 3.95
N GLU A 37 19.23 -7.21 5.27
CA GLU A 37 19.59 -5.97 5.98
C GLU A 37 18.53 -4.84 5.84
N ILE A 38 17.32 -5.17 5.45
CA ILE A 38 16.21 -4.23 5.33
C ILE A 38 15.61 -3.98 6.72
N LYS A 39 15.29 -2.74 7.03
CA LYS A 39 14.78 -2.34 8.35
C LYS A 39 13.32 -1.92 8.38
N ASN A 40 12.63 -2.01 7.24
CA ASN A 40 11.25 -1.56 7.15
C ASN A 40 10.39 -2.60 6.42
N ILE A 41 9.18 -2.82 6.91
CA ILE A 41 8.22 -3.73 6.30
C ILE A 41 6.81 -3.14 6.29
N GLY A 42 6.04 -3.46 5.25
CA GLY A 42 4.58 -3.34 5.26
C GLY A 42 3.95 -4.64 5.74
N LEU A 43 2.82 -4.54 6.43
CA LEU A 43 2.10 -5.69 6.97
C LEU A 43 0.66 -5.73 6.45
N HIS A 44 0.13 -6.92 6.26
CA HIS A 44 -1.30 -7.14 6.03
C HIS A 44 -1.93 -8.00 7.13
N THR A 45 -3.23 -7.89 7.30
CA THR A 45 -3.96 -8.45 8.43
C THR A 45 -3.76 -9.97 8.58
N GLU A 46 -3.87 -10.71 7.48
CA GLU A 46 -3.72 -12.17 7.48
C GLU A 46 -2.32 -12.62 7.93
N PHE A 47 -1.26 -11.91 7.52
CA PHE A 47 0.09 -12.18 7.99
C PHE A 47 0.21 -11.99 9.51
N ILE A 48 -0.38 -10.89 10.03
CA ILE A 48 -0.38 -10.61 11.48
C ILE A 48 -1.09 -11.71 12.25
N GLU A 49 -2.23 -12.19 11.75
CA GLU A 49 -3.02 -13.25 12.38
C GLU A 49 -2.27 -14.58 12.42
N ARG A 50 -1.63 -14.94 11.33
CA ARG A 50 -0.82 -16.17 11.23
C ARG A 50 0.41 -16.13 12.15
N PHE A 51 1.03 -14.97 12.28
CA PHE A 51 2.20 -14.80 13.15
C PHE A 51 1.80 -14.72 14.63
N GLY A 52 0.66 -14.11 14.92
CA GLY A 52 0.22 -13.71 16.26
C GLY A 52 0.81 -12.35 16.65
N ILE A 53 -0.06 -11.39 16.92
CA ILE A 53 0.28 -9.97 17.08
C ILE A 53 1.40 -9.72 18.12
N ASN A 54 1.34 -10.38 19.28
CA ASN A 54 2.31 -10.20 20.36
C ASN A 54 3.69 -10.78 20.00
N LYS A 55 3.72 -11.96 19.38
CA LYS A 55 4.94 -12.60 18.90
C LYS A 55 5.57 -11.73 17.79
N LEU A 56 4.77 -11.28 16.85
CA LEU A 56 5.25 -10.39 15.78
C LEU A 56 5.87 -9.11 16.37
N LYS A 57 5.20 -8.48 17.34
CA LYS A 57 5.73 -7.28 18.00
C LYS A 57 7.08 -7.54 18.67
N GLN A 58 7.26 -8.68 19.32
CA GLN A 58 8.52 -9.08 19.93
C GLN A 58 9.63 -9.26 18.90
N GLU A 59 9.35 -10.00 17.81
CA GLU A 59 10.30 -10.24 16.72
C GLU A 59 10.73 -8.94 16.02
N LEU A 60 9.78 -8.05 15.74
CA LEU A 60 10.09 -6.75 15.15
C LEU A 60 10.97 -5.90 16.04
N THR A 61 10.70 -5.91 17.36
CA THR A 61 11.49 -5.17 18.35
C THR A 61 12.90 -5.74 18.46
N LEU A 62 13.04 -7.07 18.57
CA LEU A 62 14.33 -7.75 18.66
C LEU A 62 15.23 -7.45 17.45
N ASN A 63 14.68 -7.47 16.26
CA ASN A 63 15.40 -7.28 15.02
C ASN A 63 15.49 -5.81 14.57
N LYS A 64 14.93 -4.87 15.35
CA LYS A 64 14.89 -3.44 15.05
C LYS A 64 14.26 -3.16 13.67
N ILE A 65 13.14 -3.81 13.39
CA ILE A 65 12.37 -3.66 12.16
C ILE A 65 11.20 -2.72 12.42
N ASN A 66 11.04 -1.70 11.56
CA ASN A 66 9.94 -0.75 11.60
C ASN A 66 8.78 -1.22 10.71
N VAL A 67 7.56 -0.88 11.10
CA VAL A 67 6.38 -1.10 10.27
C VAL A 67 6.05 0.18 9.52
N THR A 68 6.15 0.17 8.19
CA THR A 68 5.85 1.32 7.33
C THR A 68 4.37 1.45 7.07
N SER A 69 3.74 0.36 6.71
CA SER A 69 2.32 0.33 6.40
C SER A 69 1.61 -0.83 7.09
N LEU A 70 0.32 -0.64 7.36
CA LEU A 70 -0.61 -1.70 7.70
C LEU A 70 -1.76 -1.67 6.70
N ASN A 71 -1.93 -2.73 5.93
CA ASN A 71 -2.90 -2.83 4.84
C ASN A 71 -4.07 -3.75 5.19
N SER A 72 -5.30 -3.35 4.94
CA SER A 72 -5.80 -2.02 4.66
C SER A 72 -7.18 -1.86 5.27
N ILE A 73 -7.51 -0.68 5.72
CA ILE A 73 -8.87 -0.31 6.11
C ILE A 73 -9.64 0.11 4.85
N GLY A 74 -10.89 -0.33 4.72
CA GLY A 74 -11.64 0.01 3.53
C GLY A 74 -13.08 -0.44 3.54
N TYR A 75 -13.70 -0.36 2.36
CA TYR A 75 -15.05 -0.88 2.08
C TYR A 75 -16.12 -0.34 3.03
N PHE A 76 -16.07 0.96 3.32
CA PHE A 76 -16.89 1.64 4.31
C PHE A 76 -18.40 1.55 4.10
N THR A 77 -18.80 1.19 2.91
CA THR A 77 -20.20 1.03 2.52
C THR A 77 -20.71 -0.39 2.73
N ASP A 78 -19.84 -1.32 3.14
CA ASP A 78 -20.20 -2.69 3.45
C ASP A 78 -20.06 -2.96 4.96
N PRO A 79 -21.18 -3.17 5.72
CA PRO A 79 -21.14 -3.40 7.15
C PRO A 79 -20.28 -4.58 7.60
N LYS A 80 -20.07 -5.56 6.72
CA LYS A 80 -19.19 -6.71 6.98
C LYS A 80 -17.78 -6.28 7.38
N TYR A 81 -17.28 -5.19 6.78
CA TYR A 81 -15.90 -4.71 7.03
C TYR A 81 -15.77 -3.80 8.26
N PHE A 82 -16.86 -3.46 8.93
CA PHE A 82 -16.81 -2.57 10.10
C PHE A 82 -15.94 -3.15 11.23
N ASN A 83 -16.14 -4.42 11.57
CA ASN A 83 -15.37 -5.08 12.62
C ASN A 83 -13.90 -5.30 12.19
N GLU A 84 -13.67 -5.65 10.93
CA GLU A 84 -12.33 -5.81 10.38
C GLU A 84 -11.55 -4.50 10.43
N ASN A 85 -12.17 -3.39 10.03
CA ASN A 85 -11.56 -2.06 10.11
C ASN A 85 -11.20 -1.67 11.55
N ASN A 86 -12.06 -1.96 12.53
CA ASN A 86 -11.76 -1.73 13.95
C ASN A 86 -10.61 -2.60 14.46
N LYS A 87 -10.53 -3.86 14.02
CA LYS A 87 -9.45 -4.79 14.34
C LYS A 87 -8.11 -4.27 13.82
N ILE A 88 -8.06 -3.75 12.58
CA ILE A 88 -6.85 -3.16 12.02
C ILE A 88 -6.38 -1.95 12.86
N LEU A 89 -7.29 -1.08 13.30
CA LEU A 89 -6.94 0.02 14.21
C LEU A 89 -6.34 -0.50 15.54
N SER A 90 -6.87 -1.62 16.07
CA SER A 90 -6.31 -2.22 17.28
C SER A 90 -4.88 -2.74 17.06
N TYR A 91 -4.62 -3.35 15.91
CA TYR A 91 -3.26 -3.77 15.51
C TYR A 91 -2.32 -2.57 15.35
N ALA A 92 -2.81 -1.49 14.76
CA ALA A 92 -2.03 -0.27 14.60
C ALA A 92 -1.58 0.33 15.95
N LYS A 93 -2.40 0.26 16.99
CA LYS A 93 -2.01 0.68 18.36
C LYS A 93 -0.85 -0.13 18.92
N ILE A 94 -0.78 -1.42 18.61
CA ILE A 94 0.25 -2.34 19.12
C ILE A 94 1.52 -2.24 18.29
N LEU A 95 1.40 -2.29 16.96
CA LEU A 95 2.53 -2.35 16.03
C LEU A 95 3.11 -0.98 15.69
N LYS A 96 2.32 0.09 15.87
CA LYS A 96 2.71 1.48 15.60
C LYS A 96 3.26 1.67 14.19
N PRO A 97 2.51 1.31 13.13
CA PRO A 97 2.95 1.55 11.76
C PRO A 97 3.09 3.05 11.51
N GLU A 98 3.92 3.44 10.53
CA GLU A 98 4.00 4.83 10.11
C GLU A 98 2.65 5.29 9.51
N TYR A 99 1.98 4.38 8.76
CA TYR A 99 0.65 4.64 8.21
C TYR A 99 -0.21 3.38 8.23
N VAL A 100 -1.51 3.57 8.40
CA VAL A 100 -2.52 2.58 8.03
C VAL A 100 -3.08 2.98 6.68
N CYS A 101 -2.99 2.09 5.69
CA CYS A 101 -3.53 2.32 4.36
C CYS A 101 -5.05 2.33 4.39
N VAL A 102 -5.66 3.31 3.74
CA VAL A 102 -7.13 3.47 3.65
C VAL A 102 -7.54 3.53 2.19
N ILE A 103 -8.34 2.56 1.76
CA ILE A 103 -9.00 2.54 0.47
C ILE A 103 -10.48 2.89 0.62
N SER A 104 -11.03 3.66 -0.31
CA SER A 104 -12.41 4.16 -0.13
C SER A 104 -13.50 3.09 -0.26
N GLY A 105 -13.16 1.92 -0.81
CA GLY A 105 -14.14 0.92 -1.21
C GLY A 105 -14.76 1.22 -2.57
N GLY A 106 -15.11 0.17 -3.28
CA GLY A 106 -15.69 0.25 -4.61
C GLY A 106 -17.18 0.63 -4.59
N ILE A 107 -17.70 1.00 -5.74
CA ILE A 107 -19.11 1.38 -5.92
C ILE A 107 -20.06 0.21 -5.65
N LYS A 108 -19.62 -1.01 -5.86
CA LYS A 108 -20.40 -2.23 -5.54
C LYS A 108 -20.25 -2.72 -4.10
N GLY A 109 -19.53 -1.99 -3.26
CA GLY A 109 -19.31 -2.32 -1.85
C GLY A 109 -18.47 -3.59 -1.67
N GLY A 110 -17.25 -3.51 -1.23
CA GLY A 110 -16.38 -4.64 -0.94
C GLY A 110 -15.79 -5.37 -2.17
N PRO A 111 -14.75 -6.20 -1.94
CA PRO A 111 -14.05 -6.93 -2.99
C PRO A 111 -14.90 -8.08 -3.57
N ASN A 112 -15.95 -8.51 -2.86
CA ASN A 112 -16.84 -9.55 -3.34
C ASN A 112 -17.89 -8.92 -4.27
N PRO A 113 -17.91 -9.28 -5.57
CA PRO A 113 -18.90 -8.77 -6.51
C PRO A 113 -20.34 -9.16 -6.15
N LEU A 114 -20.52 -10.05 -5.17
CA LEU A 114 -21.82 -10.47 -4.63
C LEU A 114 -22.26 -9.66 -3.40
N SER A 115 -21.50 -8.68 -2.95
CA SER A 115 -21.95 -7.76 -1.91
C SER A 115 -23.20 -7.00 -2.41
N LYS A 116 -24.34 -7.31 -1.83
CA LYS A 116 -25.67 -6.85 -2.27
C LYS A 116 -26.02 -5.43 -1.81
N LEU A 117 -25.18 -4.76 -1.06
CA LEU A 117 -25.53 -3.47 -0.42
C LEU A 117 -25.88 -2.37 -1.40
N TYR A 118 -25.30 -2.40 -2.59
CA TYR A 118 -25.60 -1.45 -3.65
C TYR A 118 -26.06 -2.13 -4.95
N THR A 119 -26.16 -3.44 -4.99
CA THR A 119 -26.92 -4.16 -6.01
C THR A 119 -28.40 -4.08 -5.70
N CYS A 120 -28.89 -2.87 -5.53
CA CYS A 120 -30.32 -2.66 -5.37
C CYS A 120 -31.00 -3.05 -6.67
N ASN A 121 -31.89 -4.00 -6.58
CA ASN A 121 -33.09 -4.13 -7.39
C ASN A 121 -33.08 -3.29 -8.67
N LYS A 122 -32.42 -3.79 -9.72
CA LYS A 122 -32.58 -3.33 -11.12
C LYS A 122 -32.32 -1.84 -11.41
N SER A 123 -31.89 -1.04 -10.44
CA SER A 123 -31.73 0.40 -10.63
C SER A 123 -30.28 0.84 -10.81
N VAL A 124 -30.13 1.92 -11.51
CA VAL A 124 -28.88 2.65 -11.73
C VAL A 124 -28.15 2.89 -10.43
N LEU A 125 -26.86 2.49 -10.34
CA LEU A 125 -26.00 2.78 -9.20
C LEU A 125 -25.96 4.29 -8.95
N ASN A 126 -26.40 4.72 -7.78
CA ASN A 126 -26.26 6.12 -7.42
C ASN A 126 -24.84 6.39 -6.88
N ILE A 127 -23.92 6.58 -7.82
CA ILE A 127 -22.49 6.80 -7.54
C ILE A 127 -22.28 7.99 -6.61
N SER A 128 -23.08 9.05 -6.81
CA SER A 128 -22.97 10.27 -6.01
C SER A 128 -23.29 10.01 -4.53
N GLN A 129 -24.35 9.24 -4.27
CA GLN A 129 -24.74 8.88 -2.90
C GLN A 129 -23.72 7.97 -2.25
N ILE A 130 -23.21 6.96 -2.98
CA ILE A 130 -22.18 6.04 -2.49
C ILE A 130 -20.91 6.81 -2.09
N ARG A 131 -20.46 7.73 -2.93
CA ARG A 131 -19.31 8.60 -2.62
C ARG A 131 -19.54 9.44 -1.37
N LYS A 132 -20.74 10.01 -1.23
CA LYS A 132 -21.10 10.80 -0.06
C LYS A 132 -21.06 9.96 1.23
N ASP A 133 -21.72 8.81 1.24
CA ASP A 133 -21.81 7.93 2.41
C ASP A 133 -20.43 7.39 2.82
N SER A 134 -19.64 6.92 1.86
CA SER A 134 -18.27 6.47 2.10
C SER A 134 -17.39 7.60 2.64
N SER A 135 -17.48 8.80 2.07
CA SER A 135 -16.71 9.96 2.51
C SER A 135 -17.01 10.36 3.96
N LEU A 136 -18.26 10.27 4.39
CA LEU A 136 -18.65 10.53 5.79
C LEU A 136 -17.97 9.52 6.72
N LYS A 137 -18.08 8.23 6.42
CA LYS A 137 -17.46 7.16 7.22
C LYS A 137 -15.93 7.23 7.26
N ILE A 138 -15.31 7.63 6.17
CA ILE A 138 -13.85 7.86 6.14
C ILE A 138 -13.47 9.04 7.05
N LYS A 139 -14.26 10.11 7.10
CA LYS A 139 -14.02 11.23 8.03
C LYS A 139 -14.12 10.78 9.48
N GLU A 140 -15.17 10.05 9.84
CA GLU A 140 -15.33 9.46 11.18
C GLU A 140 -14.12 8.59 11.57
N LEU A 141 -13.63 7.78 10.63
CA LEU A 141 -12.43 6.99 10.83
C LEU A 141 -11.19 7.86 11.09
N PHE A 142 -11.03 8.94 10.33
CA PHE A 142 -9.89 9.84 10.47
C PHE A 142 -9.88 10.53 11.84
N GLU A 143 -11.03 10.95 12.32
CA GLU A 143 -11.20 11.52 13.67
C GLU A 143 -10.84 10.49 14.75
N LYS A 144 -11.37 9.27 14.62
CA LYS A 144 -11.06 8.16 15.52
C LYS A 144 -9.56 7.80 15.51
N ALA A 145 -8.94 7.70 14.34
CA ALA A 145 -7.51 7.41 14.24
C ALA A 145 -6.65 8.50 14.87
N SER A 146 -7.03 9.77 14.67
CA SER A 146 -6.36 10.91 15.31
C SER A 146 -6.42 10.83 16.83
N SER A 147 -7.58 10.48 17.41
CA SER A 147 -7.72 10.29 18.86
C SER A 147 -6.89 9.13 19.41
N LEU A 148 -6.52 8.17 18.56
CA LEU A 148 -5.68 7.02 18.89
C LEU A 148 -4.20 7.24 18.57
N ASN A 149 -3.80 8.41 18.07
CA ASN A 149 -2.48 8.71 17.54
C ASN A 149 -2.04 7.72 16.45
N VAL A 150 -2.97 7.32 15.58
CA VAL A 150 -2.72 6.47 14.41
C VAL A 150 -2.73 7.34 13.16
N ASN A 151 -1.65 7.30 12.40
CA ASN A 151 -1.57 8.00 11.12
C ASN A 151 -2.25 7.16 10.03
N LEU A 152 -3.11 7.80 9.26
CA LEU A 152 -3.75 7.19 8.10
C LEU A 152 -3.14 7.72 6.81
N GLY A 153 -3.09 6.84 5.80
CA GLY A 153 -2.74 7.17 4.42
C GLY A 153 -3.89 6.81 3.49
N LEU A 154 -4.52 7.82 2.87
CA LEU A 154 -5.54 7.57 1.85
C LEU A 154 -4.87 7.19 0.54
N GLU A 155 -5.33 6.12 -0.08
CA GLU A 155 -4.79 5.61 -1.33
C GLU A 155 -5.74 5.91 -2.50
N PRO A 156 -5.28 6.66 -3.52
CA PRO A 156 -6.00 6.76 -4.79
C PRO A 156 -5.93 5.43 -5.54
N ILE A 157 -7.09 4.92 -5.93
CA ILE A 157 -7.23 3.64 -6.62
C ILE A 157 -7.50 3.88 -8.11
N GLY A 158 -6.79 3.19 -8.98
CA GLY A 158 -6.97 3.35 -10.42
C GLY A 158 -8.42 3.24 -10.87
N SER A 159 -8.82 4.07 -11.82
CA SER A 159 -10.22 4.20 -12.26
C SER A 159 -10.83 2.89 -12.76
N TRP A 160 -10.01 1.96 -13.26
CA TRP A 160 -10.44 0.62 -13.67
C TRP A 160 -10.89 -0.28 -12.52
N GLU A 161 -10.54 0.07 -11.27
CA GLU A 161 -10.96 -0.66 -10.05
C GLU A 161 -12.12 0.04 -9.31
N ILE A 162 -12.73 1.06 -9.91
CA ILE A 162 -13.79 1.87 -9.27
C ILE A 162 -14.98 1.04 -8.76
N LEU A 163 -15.29 -0.06 -9.45
CA LEU A 163 -16.40 -0.94 -9.04
C LEU A 163 -16.07 -1.80 -7.81
N LYS A 164 -14.78 -2.14 -7.62
CA LYS A 164 -14.36 -3.14 -6.62
C LYS A 164 -13.63 -2.54 -5.44
N LYS A 165 -12.62 -1.69 -5.68
CA LYS A 165 -11.66 -1.28 -4.65
C LYS A 165 -11.83 0.15 -4.16
N GLY A 166 -12.01 1.11 -5.04
CA GLY A 166 -12.02 2.51 -4.61
C GLY A 166 -12.63 3.49 -5.59
N HIS A 167 -13.32 4.48 -5.04
CA HIS A 167 -13.94 5.57 -5.80
C HIS A 167 -13.18 6.90 -5.71
N PHE A 168 -12.12 6.99 -4.91
CA PHE A 168 -11.12 8.04 -5.01
C PHE A 168 -10.08 7.62 -6.03
N ASN A 169 -10.15 8.19 -7.25
CA ASN A 169 -9.41 7.67 -8.41
C ASN A 169 -8.32 8.62 -8.91
N SER A 170 -8.01 9.69 -8.17
CA SER A 170 -6.94 10.61 -8.51
C SER A 170 -6.29 11.23 -7.28
N ILE A 171 -5.04 11.63 -7.43
CA ILE A 171 -4.30 12.37 -6.41
C ILE A 171 -5.05 13.65 -6.04
N SER A 172 -5.53 14.41 -7.03
CA SER A 172 -6.27 15.65 -6.79
C SER A 172 -7.56 15.44 -6.00
N SER A 173 -8.32 14.37 -6.26
CA SER A 173 -9.54 14.04 -5.51
C SER A 173 -9.24 13.70 -4.04
N CYS A 174 -8.18 12.94 -3.80
CA CYS A 174 -7.72 12.62 -2.46
C CYS A 174 -7.20 13.86 -1.72
N LEU A 175 -6.42 14.72 -2.37
CA LEU A 175 -5.93 15.97 -1.78
C LEU A 175 -7.08 16.90 -1.39
N LYS A 176 -8.08 17.03 -2.25
CA LYS A 176 -9.31 17.81 -1.94
C LYS A 176 -10.01 17.28 -0.68
N PHE A 177 -10.08 15.95 -0.54
CA PHE A 177 -10.67 15.32 0.64
C PHE A 177 -9.83 15.56 1.90
N LEU A 178 -8.49 15.53 1.79
CA LEU A 178 -7.53 15.70 2.89
C LEU A 178 -7.18 17.16 3.20
N LYS A 179 -7.83 18.15 2.60
CA LYS A 179 -7.43 19.56 2.68
C LYS A 179 -7.28 20.07 4.12
N ASN A 180 -8.16 19.63 5.02
CA ASN A 180 -8.27 20.16 6.39
C ASN A 180 -7.78 19.20 7.47
N ASN A 181 -6.96 18.21 7.13
CA ASN A 181 -6.39 17.27 8.10
C ASN A 181 -4.92 16.99 7.84
N ASN A 182 -4.25 16.37 8.81
CA ASN A 182 -2.81 16.06 8.74
C ASN A 182 -2.50 14.70 8.12
N HIS A 183 -3.49 13.92 7.76
CA HIS A 183 -3.29 12.63 7.12
C HIS A 183 -2.62 12.77 5.74
N LYS A 184 -2.04 11.69 5.28
CA LYS A 184 -1.19 11.65 4.08
C LYS A 184 -1.86 10.87 2.95
N LEU A 185 -1.21 10.83 1.79
CA LEU A 185 -1.51 9.87 0.74
C LEU A 185 -0.48 8.75 0.76
N ILE A 186 -0.94 7.53 0.53
CA ILE A 186 -0.13 6.41 0.08
C ILE A 186 -0.34 6.33 -1.42
N ILE A 187 0.74 6.43 -2.18
CA ILE A 187 0.69 6.33 -3.64
C ILE A 187 1.18 4.94 -4.02
N ASP A 188 0.30 4.13 -4.60
CA ASP A 188 0.70 2.91 -5.28
C ASP A 188 0.85 3.19 -6.78
N LEU A 189 2.04 2.98 -7.32
CA LEU A 189 2.32 3.19 -8.75
C LEU A 189 1.40 2.38 -9.64
N TYR A 190 1.04 1.15 -9.23
CA TYR A 190 0.08 0.33 -9.97
C TYR A 190 -1.27 1.03 -10.16
N HIS A 191 -1.72 1.83 -9.20
CA HIS A 191 -2.99 2.54 -9.24
C HIS A 191 -2.89 3.96 -9.78
N SER A 192 -1.72 4.57 -9.71
CA SER A 192 -1.54 6.01 -9.96
C SER A 192 -0.67 6.35 -11.17
N PHE A 193 -0.14 5.37 -11.92
CA PHE A 193 0.80 5.60 -13.02
C PHE A 193 0.24 6.50 -14.13
N SER A 194 -1.06 6.55 -14.29
CA SER A 194 -1.76 7.37 -15.30
C SER A 194 -2.32 8.69 -14.75
N ASP A 195 -1.98 9.05 -13.50
CA ASP A 195 -2.44 10.30 -12.90
C ASP A 195 -1.54 11.46 -13.34
N ASP A 196 -2.12 12.48 -13.96
CA ASP A 196 -1.39 13.64 -14.49
C ASP A 196 -0.60 14.41 -13.41
N ASP A 197 -1.07 14.36 -12.15
CA ASP A 197 -0.42 15.02 -11.02
C ASP A 197 0.74 14.21 -10.42
N LEU A 198 0.97 12.97 -10.84
CA LEU A 198 1.87 12.03 -10.16
C LEU A 198 3.30 12.57 -10.02
N ASP A 199 3.91 13.00 -11.11
CA ASP A 199 5.30 13.49 -11.12
C ASP A 199 5.49 14.67 -10.17
N LEU A 200 4.62 15.66 -10.28
CA LEU A 200 4.68 16.87 -9.46
C LEU A 200 4.43 16.55 -7.98
N PHE A 201 3.50 15.65 -7.72
CA PHE A 201 3.16 15.21 -6.37
C PHE A 201 4.32 14.47 -5.71
N LEU A 202 4.93 13.49 -6.37
CA LEU A 202 6.04 12.72 -5.82
C LEU A 202 7.27 13.59 -5.53
N LYS A 203 7.54 14.57 -6.37
CA LYS A 203 8.69 15.49 -6.18
C LYS A 203 8.52 16.42 -4.99
N ASN A 204 7.34 17.03 -4.83
CA ASN A 204 7.18 18.23 -4.05
C ASN A 204 6.20 18.14 -2.87
N SER A 205 5.29 17.15 -2.88
CA SER A 205 4.21 17.18 -1.90
C SER A 205 4.64 16.76 -0.50
N LYS A 206 4.29 17.57 0.48
CA LYS A 206 4.37 17.22 1.91
C LYS A 206 3.27 16.26 2.34
N LYS A 207 2.27 16.04 1.50
CA LYS A 207 1.16 15.08 1.75
C LYS A 207 1.51 13.65 1.35
N LEU A 208 2.63 13.41 0.70
CA LEU A 208 3.11 12.05 0.44
C LEU A 208 3.56 11.40 1.76
N GLY A 209 2.99 10.25 2.08
CA GLY A 209 3.37 9.41 3.23
C GLY A 209 4.29 8.26 2.81
N LEU A 210 3.87 7.52 1.79
CA LEU A 210 4.54 6.31 1.32
C LEU A 210 4.35 6.19 -0.20
N LEU A 211 5.37 5.69 -0.90
CA LEU A 211 5.26 5.23 -2.28
C LEU A 211 5.29 3.70 -2.31
N GLN A 212 4.20 3.06 -2.67
CA GLN A 212 4.18 1.64 -2.98
C GLN A 212 4.51 1.44 -4.47
N PHE A 213 5.29 0.41 -4.77
CA PHE A 213 5.75 0.18 -6.12
C PHE A 213 5.83 -1.30 -6.47
N SER A 214 5.52 -1.58 -7.70
CA SER A 214 5.77 -2.80 -8.45
C SER A 214 5.70 -2.46 -9.93
N ASN A 215 6.19 -3.31 -10.80
CA ASN A 215 5.92 -3.11 -12.21
C ASN A 215 4.51 -3.60 -12.57
N ILE A 216 4.00 -3.18 -13.72
CA ILE A 216 2.64 -3.46 -14.19
C ILE A 216 2.69 -4.46 -15.32
N ASN A 217 1.78 -5.43 -15.33
CA ASN A 217 1.52 -6.25 -16.50
C ASN A 217 0.28 -5.70 -17.20
N PHE A 218 0.41 -5.42 -18.49
CA PHE A 218 -0.70 -5.06 -19.34
C PHE A 218 -1.26 -6.29 -20.07
N ASP A 219 -2.54 -6.28 -20.35
CA ASP A 219 -3.17 -7.26 -21.23
C ASP A 219 -2.92 -6.91 -22.71
N LYS A 220 -3.45 -7.74 -23.61
CA LYS A 220 -3.31 -7.55 -25.06
C LYS A 220 -3.93 -6.25 -25.58
N ASP A 221 -4.84 -5.62 -24.82
CA ASP A 221 -5.52 -4.37 -25.15
C ASP A 221 -4.87 -3.18 -24.42
N PHE A 222 -3.65 -3.35 -23.89
CA PHE A 222 -2.89 -2.36 -23.10
C PHE A 222 -3.63 -1.86 -21.85
N ARG A 223 -4.49 -2.68 -21.24
CA ARG A 223 -5.12 -2.39 -19.98
C ARG A 223 -4.34 -3.04 -18.82
N PRO A 224 -4.29 -2.43 -17.62
CA PRO A 224 -3.74 -3.11 -16.47
C PRO A 224 -4.44 -4.45 -16.25
N SER A 225 -3.68 -5.54 -16.31
CA SER A 225 -4.22 -6.90 -16.30
C SER A 225 -4.73 -7.37 -14.94
N GLY A 226 -4.60 -6.52 -13.90
CA GLY A 226 -4.81 -6.90 -12.51
C GLY A 226 -3.63 -7.68 -11.93
N ARG A 227 -2.51 -7.74 -12.64
CA ARG A 227 -1.29 -8.46 -12.24
C ARG A 227 -0.12 -7.50 -12.14
N ARG A 228 0.68 -7.68 -11.09
CA ARG A 228 1.94 -6.98 -10.87
C ARG A 228 3.10 -7.80 -11.42
N ASN A 229 4.21 -7.14 -11.71
CA ASN A 229 5.41 -7.80 -12.21
C ASN A 229 6.52 -7.71 -11.15
N ILE A 230 7.15 -8.87 -10.87
CA ILE A 230 8.24 -8.99 -9.91
C ILE A 230 9.53 -8.30 -10.39
N ASN A 231 9.69 -8.13 -11.69
CA ASN A 231 10.87 -7.49 -12.27
C ASN A 231 10.69 -5.97 -12.23
N VAL A 232 11.21 -5.36 -11.21
CA VAL A 232 11.07 -3.92 -10.96
C VAL A 232 11.97 -3.09 -11.88
N ILE A 233 13.17 -3.59 -12.15
CA ILE A 233 14.15 -2.91 -13.00
C ILE A 233 14.36 -3.77 -14.25
N ARG A 234 13.81 -3.31 -15.35
CA ARG A 234 13.94 -3.92 -16.68
C ARG A 234 14.66 -2.93 -17.60
N GLU A 235 15.35 -3.46 -18.59
CA GLU A 235 15.87 -2.66 -19.71
C GLU A 235 14.73 -2.11 -20.57
N GLU A 236 13.63 -2.86 -20.70
CA GLU A 236 12.38 -2.48 -21.39
C GLU A 236 11.25 -2.45 -20.37
N ASN A 237 11.04 -1.31 -19.74
CA ASN A 237 9.95 -1.13 -18.78
C ASN A 237 8.79 -0.41 -19.43
N ASP A 238 7.59 -0.97 -19.32
CA ASP A 238 6.35 -0.31 -19.69
C ASP A 238 6.08 0.92 -18.80
N LEU A 239 6.66 0.94 -17.57
CA LEU A 239 6.61 2.05 -16.64
C LEU A 239 8.02 2.41 -16.15
N ASP A 240 8.40 3.68 -16.24
CA ASP A 240 9.68 4.17 -15.72
C ASP A 240 9.69 4.27 -14.17
N ILE A 241 9.67 3.11 -13.52
CA ILE A 241 9.70 2.99 -12.05
C ILE A 241 10.96 3.61 -11.49
N THR A 242 12.08 3.47 -12.17
CA THR A 242 13.39 4.00 -11.76
C THR A 242 13.32 5.50 -11.50
N ARG A 243 12.65 6.26 -12.38
CA ARG A 243 12.44 7.70 -12.22
C ARG A 243 11.69 8.02 -10.93
N TYR A 244 10.59 7.31 -10.65
CA TYR A 244 9.79 7.54 -9.47
C TYR A 244 10.54 7.19 -8.17
N LEU A 245 11.29 6.09 -8.16
CA LEU A 245 12.13 5.72 -7.03
C LEU A 245 13.19 6.78 -6.75
N LYS A 246 13.86 7.29 -7.79
CA LYS A 246 14.84 8.39 -7.65
C LYS A 246 14.23 9.65 -7.05
N TYR A 247 12.97 9.97 -7.37
CA TYR A 247 12.31 11.12 -6.74
C TYR A 247 12.23 10.93 -5.21
N ILE A 248 11.86 9.75 -4.73
CA ILE A 248 11.71 9.49 -3.29
C ILE A 248 13.07 9.39 -2.60
N PHE A 249 14.05 8.75 -3.21
CA PHE A 249 15.39 8.64 -2.64
C PHE A 249 16.09 10.01 -2.51
N ASN A 250 15.80 10.94 -3.40
CA ASN A 250 16.32 12.30 -3.34
C ASN A 250 15.59 13.23 -2.35
N ARG A 251 14.47 12.77 -1.77
CA ARG A 251 13.74 13.55 -0.76
C ARG A 251 14.51 13.58 0.56
N LYS A 252 14.54 14.76 1.19
CA LYS A 252 15.16 14.98 2.51
C LYS A 252 14.31 14.47 3.67
N ASP A 253 13.02 14.23 3.44
CA ASP A 253 12.11 13.68 4.46
C ASP A 253 12.23 12.16 4.58
N ASN A 254 11.49 11.57 5.54
CA ASN A 254 11.51 10.14 5.81
C ASN A 254 10.55 9.33 4.92
N THR A 255 10.04 9.91 3.83
CA THR A 255 9.21 9.16 2.89
C THR A 255 9.95 7.92 2.40
N LYS A 256 9.27 6.79 2.42
CA LYS A 256 9.82 5.49 2.02
C LYS A 256 9.22 5.00 0.72
N VAL A 257 9.88 4.02 0.13
CA VAL A 257 9.37 3.20 -0.97
C VAL A 257 9.08 1.80 -0.43
N GLU A 258 7.94 1.25 -0.75
CA GLU A 258 7.52 -0.08 -0.30
C GLU A 258 7.21 -0.97 -1.49
N PHE A 259 7.95 -2.06 -1.62
CA PHE A 259 7.68 -3.05 -2.64
C PHE A 259 6.43 -3.85 -2.29
N GLU A 260 5.41 -3.75 -3.14
CA GLU A 260 4.14 -4.43 -2.95
C GLU A 260 3.79 -5.31 -4.15
N ILE A 261 3.66 -6.60 -3.88
CA ILE A 261 3.32 -7.66 -4.85
C ILE A 261 2.56 -8.76 -4.12
N PHE A 262 1.69 -9.45 -4.83
CA PHE A 262 0.83 -10.48 -4.24
C PHE A 262 1.32 -11.91 -4.57
N PRO A 263 0.94 -12.93 -3.77
CA PRO A 263 1.36 -14.31 -4.00
C PRO A 263 1.05 -14.83 -5.40
N HIS A 264 -0.09 -14.44 -5.95
CA HIS A 264 -0.48 -14.87 -7.30
C HIS A 264 0.39 -14.26 -8.42
N ASP A 265 1.17 -13.23 -8.13
CA ASP A 265 2.09 -12.61 -9.09
C ASP A 265 3.46 -13.27 -9.09
N LEU A 266 3.76 -14.09 -8.08
CA LEU A 266 5.06 -14.76 -7.94
C LEU A 266 5.31 -15.78 -9.07
N LYS A 267 4.25 -16.37 -9.63
CA LYS A 267 4.34 -17.35 -10.73
C LYS A 267 5.32 -18.50 -10.42
N GLY A 268 5.33 -18.99 -9.17
CA GLY A 268 6.21 -20.05 -8.71
C GLY A 268 7.63 -19.61 -8.33
N ASN A 269 7.95 -18.33 -8.40
CA ASN A 269 9.24 -17.82 -7.92
C ASN A 269 9.32 -17.84 -6.40
N ASP A 270 10.50 -18.15 -5.87
CA ASP A 270 10.78 -18.12 -4.44
C ASP A 270 10.78 -16.68 -3.90
N PRO A 271 9.90 -16.33 -2.95
CA PRO A 271 9.82 -14.99 -2.39
C PRO A 271 11.13 -14.52 -1.71
N LYS A 272 11.92 -15.46 -1.17
CA LYS A 272 13.25 -15.14 -0.59
C LYS A 272 14.20 -14.61 -1.65
N LYS A 273 14.24 -15.28 -2.81
CA LYS A 273 15.07 -14.83 -3.95
C LYS A 273 14.60 -13.50 -4.49
N ILE A 274 13.28 -13.26 -4.55
CA ILE A 274 12.74 -11.98 -5.01
C ILE A 274 13.20 -10.84 -4.11
N ILE A 275 13.15 -11.00 -2.78
CA ILE A 275 13.60 -9.98 -1.82
C ILE A 275 15.09 -9.68 -2.02
N MET A 276 15.94 -10.71 -2.15
CA MET A 276 17.37 -10.51 -2.34
C MET A 276 17.67 -9.82 -3.68
N ASN A 277 17.06 -10.28 -4.77
CA ASN A 277 17.24 -9.68 -6.09
C ASN A 277 16.75 -8.22 -6.13
N LEU A 278 15.62 -7.94 -5.46
CA LEU A 278 15.10 -6.58 -5.38
C LEU A 278 16.09 -5.66 -4.67
N LYS A 279 16.63 -6.08 -3.51
CA LYS A 279 17.68 -5.34 -2.80
C LYS A 279 18.82 -4.98 -3.75
N ASP A 280 19.40 -5.99 -4.43
CA ASP A 280 20.53 -5.80 -5.31
C ASP A 280 20.21 -4.87 -6.50
N ASN A 281 19.02 -5.00 -7.05
CA ASN A 281 18.57 -4.15 -8.15
C ASN A 281 18.34 -2.69 -7.70
N ILE A 282 17.74 -2.47 -6.54
CA ILE A 282 17.58 -1.12 -6.00
C ILE A 282 18.94 -0.47 -5.74
N LEU A 283 19.89 -1.20 -5.20
CA LEU A 283 21.23 -0.65 -4.94
C LEU A 283 21.97 -0.28 -6.24
N LYS A 284 21.78 -1.02 -7.32
CA LYS A 284 22.36 -0.69 -8.65
C LYS A 284 21.84 0.63 -9.24
N LEU A 285 20.69 1.15 -8.78
CA LEU A 285 20.20 2.46 -9.26
C LEU A 285 21.08 3.63 -8.81
N PHE A 286 22.03 3.40 -7.90
CA PHE A 286 22.87 4.43 -7.28
C PHE A 286 24.36 4.26 -7.61
N ILE A 287 24.70 3.27 -8.41
CA ILE A 287 26.03 3.11 -9.04
C ILE A 287 26.04 3.83 -10.36
#